data_8398f1fb50f6dada357da88c75869518
#
_entry.id   8398f1fb50f6dada357da88c75869518
#
_cell.length_a   1.000
_cell.length_b   1.000
_cell.length_c   1.000
_cell.angle_alpha   90.00
_cell.angle_beta   90.00
_cell.angle_gamma   90.00
#
_symmetry.space_group_name_H-M   'P 1'
#
loop_
_entity.id
_entity.type
_entity.pdbx_description
1 polymer ?
#
loop_
_entity_poly.entity_id
_entity_poly.type
_entity_poly.pdbx_seq_one_letter_code
_entity_poly.pdbx_strand_id
1 'polypeptide(L)'
;MIIRRIKISNYKTYLSLDLDLTVRPDQPIILIGGMNGGGKTTLFEAICGALYGLKIKDKAHFMELLNNGAVGKVTPQIMLELAFDGVVLGQTQKYMLRRTYALNPSDKPVESVTLNMNGNTFVYGTAMPLQQRAMAEQQVNKIIKANLPQELSQYFLFDAMQSSELLKENVFAQIIKDNIQNVMGFNKYILLKNAAEHLQQEWASRRLEAQKEAEEYNGLCEQRNNMIEEQNRNIEEQDKIYKYLTSIQEEYDAAKEGAKSSAEITRKIEALEADIKQTHDMAQRYNEQLKQVVDTLEINVFFPKLALGISNEINDLYVRKML
;
A
#
# COMPACT_ATOMS: atom_id res chain seq x y z
N MET A 1 -12.31 0.47 10.85
CA MET A 1 -13.10 1.15 9.79
C MET A 1 -13.87 0.11 9.01
N ILE A 2 -15.16 0.34 8.71
CA ILE A 2 -15.99 -0.54 7.86
C ILE A 2 -16.59 0.34 6.77
N ILE A 3 -16.26 0.05 5.51
CA ILE A 3 -16.83 0.77 4.35
C ILE A 3 -18.28 0.32 4.17
N ARG A 4 -19.21 1.28 4.00
CA ARG A 4 -20.63 1.02 3.84
C ARG A 4 -21.16 1.32 2.45
N ARG A 5 -20.65 2.35 1.82
CA ARG A 5 -21.10 2.78 0.49
C ARG A 5 -19.99 3.53 -0.23
N ILE A 6 -19.91 3.37 -1.53
CA ILE A 6 -19.08 4.20 -2.40
C ILE A 6 -19.93 4.75 -3.54
N LYS A 7 -19.79 6.05 -3.80
CA LYS A 7 -20.31 6.69 -5.01
C LYS A 7 -19.19 7.29 -5.79
N ILE A 8 -19.21 7.05 -7.08
CA ILE A 8 -18.22 7.52 -8.03
C ILE A 8 -18.97 8.21 -9.16
N SER A 9 -18.55 9.42 -9.54
CA SER A 9 -19.09 10.10 -10.70
C SER A 9 -17.95 10.62 -11.56
N ASN A 10 -18.04 10.33 -12.86
CA ASN A 10 -17.13 10.81 -13.92
C ASN A 10 -15.65 10.43 -13.70
N TYR A 11 -15.37 9.26 -13.15
CA TYR A 11 -14.00 8.83 -12.87
C TYR A 11 -13.61 7.61 -13.69
N LYS A 12 -12.61 7.74 -14.54
CA LYS A 12 -12.08 6.68 -15.41
C LYS A 12 -13.22 5.91 -16.12
N THR A 13 -13.38 4.63 -15.83
CA THR A 13 -14.40 3.76 -16.43
C THR A 13 -15.82 4.07 -15.93
N TYR A 14 -15.97 4.76 -14.81
CA TYR A 14 -17.27 5.02 -14.20
C TYR A 14 -17.82 6.40 -14.55
N LEU A 15 -18.87 6.46 -15.34
CA LEU A 15 -19.69 7.66 -15.52
C LEU A 15 -20.51 7.95 -14.24
N SER A 16 -21.11 6.91 -13.68
CA SER A 16 -21.82 6.93 -12.41
C SER A 16 -21.85 5.54 -11.82
N LEU A 17 -21.44 5.41 -10.57
CA LEU A 17 -21.54 4.18 -9.77
C LEU A 17 -22.03 4.56 -8.38
N ASP A 18 -23.00 3.83 -7.88
CA ASP A 18 -23.47 3.90 -6.49
C ASP A 18 -23.57 2.48 -5.96
N LEU A 19 -22.65 2.10 -5.09
CA LEU A 19 -22.52 0.74 -4.61
C LEU A 19 -22.68 0.70 -3.09
N ASP A 20 -23.71 -0.02 -2.64
CA ASP A 20 -23.90 -0.36 -1.23
C ASP A 20 -23.01 -1.55 -0.86
N LEU A 21 -22.15 -1.35 0.12
CA LEU A 21 -21.20 -2.32 0.66
C LEU A 21 -21.59 -2.72 2.09
N THR A 22 -22.88 -2.61 2.42
CA THR A 22 -23.37 -3.00 3.74
C THR A 22 -23.41 -4.53 3.84
N VAL A 23 -22.63 -5.09 4.73
CA VAL A 23 -22.59 -6.51 5.03
C VAL A 23 -23.63 -6.90 6.08
N ARG A 24 -24.15 -8.12 5.99
CA ARG A 24 -24.98 -8.74 7.03
C ARG A 24 -24.08 -9.53 7.99
N PRO A 25 -24.44 -9.70 9.25
CA PRO A 25 -23.66 -10.47 10.21
C PRO A 25 -23.41 -11.92 9.79
N ASP A 26 -24.37 -12.53 9.09
CA ASP A 26 -24.34 -13.88 8.55
C ASP A 26 -23.61 -13.97 7.19
N GLN A 27 -23.39 -12.85 6.51
CA GLN A 27 -22.75 -12.75 5.20
C GLN A 27 -21.73 -11.60 5.19
N PRO A 28 -20.56 -11.77 5.84
CA PRO A 28 -19.58 -10.69 6.02
C PRO A 28 -18.73 -10.43 4.78
N ILE A 29 -18.91 -11.18 3.69
CA ILE A 29 -18.08 -11.08 2.48
C ILE A 29 -18.90 -10.50 1.34
N ILE A 30 -18.34 -9.46 0.68
CA ILE A 30 -18.86 -8.91 -0.56
C ILE A 30 -17.96 -9.34 -1.71
N LEU A 31 -18.51 -10.04 -2.68
CA LEU A 31 -17.80 -10.41 -3.89
C LEU A 31 -18.11 -9.43 -5.03
N ILE A 32 -17.09 -8.77 -5.56
CA ILE A 32 -17.21 -7.86 -6.70
C ILE A 32 -16.65 -8.54 -7.94
N GLY A 33 -17.54 -9.03 -8.79
CA GLY A 33 -17.21 -9.67 -10.05
C GLY A 33 -17.20 -8.66 -11.21
N GLY A 34 -16.45 -8.97 -12.26
CA GLY A 34 -16.43 -8.18 -13.50
C GLY A 34 -15.41 -8.70 -14.50
N MET A 35 -15.67 -8.45 -15.79
CA MET A 35 -14.73 -8.77 -16.86
C MET A 35 -13.43 -8.00 -16.75
N ASN A 36 -12.40 -8.42 -17.48
CA ASN A 36 -11.16 -7.64 -17.59
C ASN A 36 -11.48 -6.28 -18.24
N GLY A 37 -10.92 -5.20 -17.70
CA GLY A 37 -11.28 -3.84 -18.09
C GLY A 37 -12.60 -3.30 -17.52
N GLY A 38 -13.38 -4.11 -16.77
CA GLY A 38 -14.66 -3.70 -16.17
C GLY A 38 -14.57 -2.75 -14.98
N GLY A 39 -13.37 -2.21 -14.68
CA GLY A 39 -13.20 -1.16 -13.67
C GLY A 39 -12.90 -1.65 -12.25
N LYS A 40 -12.59 -2.94 -12.02
CA LYS A 40 -12.29 -3.46 -10.67
C LYS A 40 -11.15 -2.68 -10.00
N THR A 41 -10.04 -2.49 -10.70
CA THR A 41 -8.90 -1.66 -10.22
C THR A 41 -9.31 -0.20 -10.06
N THR A 42 -10.13 0.35 -10.96
CA THR A 42 -10.66 1.71 -10.85
C THR A 42 -11.52 1.91 -9.60
N LEU A 43 -12.33 0.91 -9.22
CA LEU A 43 -13.09 0.95 -7.98
C LEU A 43 -12.17 1.01 -6.75
N PHE A 44 -11.14 0.20 -6.75
CA PHE A 44 -10.13 0.19 -5.70
C PHE A 44 -9.40 1.53 -5.60
N GLU A 45 -8.92 2.07 -6.74
CA GLU A 45 -8.29 3.38 -6.82
C GLU A 45 -9.24 4.51 -6.37
N ALA A 46 -10.54 4.40 -6.66
CA ALA A 46 -11.54 5.37 -6.21
C ALA A 46 -11.73 5.34 -4.69
N ILE A 47 -11.67 4.17 -4.04
CA ILE A 47 -11.70 4.07 -2.56
C ILE A 47 -10.46 4.74 -1.97
N CYS A 48 -9.27 4.43 -2.49
CA CYS A 48 -8.03 5.07 -2.07
C CYS A 48 -8.05 6.58 -2.33
N GLY A 49 -8.52 7.00 -3.51
CA GLY A 49 -8.67 8.40 -3.89
C GLY A 49 -9.67 9.17 -3.02
N ALA A 50 -10.76 8.52 -2.59
CA ALA A 50 -11.71 9.12 -1.65
C ALA A 50 -11.07 9.34 -0.27
N LEU A 51 -10.27 8.38 0.22
CA LEU A 51 -9.61 8.48 1.53
C LEU A 51 -8.45 9.47 1.52
N TYR A 52 -7.51 9.32 0.59
CA TYR A 52 -6.21 10.02 0.63
C TYR A 52 -6.07 11.12 -0.41
N GLY A 53 -7.05 11.27 -1.30
CA GLY A 53 -7.03 12.23 -2.41
C GLY A 53 -6.39 11.68 -3.67
N LEU A 54 -6.78 12.27 -4.80
CA LEU A 54 -6.13 12.05 -6.09
C LEU A 54 -5.04 13.11 -6.28
N LYS A 55 -3.80 12.67 -6.57
CA LYS A 55 -2.69 13.58 -6.85
C LYS A 55 -2.77 14.05 -8.30
N ILE A 56 -3.67 14.98 -8.62
CA ILE A 56 -3.85 15.50 -9.97
C ILE A 56 -2.82 16.60 -10.22
N LYS A 57 -1.91 16.38 -11.15
CA LYS A 57 -0.78 17.30 -11.43
C LYS A 57 -1.21 18.51 -12.24
N ASP A 58 -1.94 18.28 -13.32
CA ASP A 58 -2.32 19.28 -14.31
C ASP A 58 -3.64 18.95 -15.01
N LYS A 59 -4.02 19.78 -15.98
CA LYS A 59 -5.22 19.58 -16.81
C LYS A 59 -5.17 18.27 -17.59
N ALA A 60 -4.03 17.90 -18.15
CA ALA A 60 -3.90 16.68 -18.95
C ALA A 60 -4.19 15.46 -18.09
N HIS A 61 -3.56 15.38 -16.92
CA HIS A 61 -3.81 14.31 -15.95
C HIS A 61 -5.26 14.32 -15.42
N PHE A 62 -5.88 15.49 -15.21
CA PHE A 62 -7.31 15.56 -14.87
C PHE A 62 -8.18 14.95 -15.97
N MET A 63 -7.90 15.25 -17.23
CA MET A 63 -8.66 14.73 -18.39
C MET A 63 -8.47 13.22 -18.58
N GLU A 64 -7.31 12.66 -18.24
CA GLU A 64 -7.07 11.21 -18.23
C GLU A 64 -7.91 10.49 -17.18
N LEU A 65 -8.11 11.13 -16.04
CA LEU A 65 -8.93 10.59 -14.94
C LEU A 65 -10.42 10.81 -15.15
N LEU A 66 -10.81 11.77 -16.00
CA LEU A 66 -12.19 12.07 -16.29
C LEU A 66 -12.80 11.01 -17.21
N ASN A 67 -14.01 10.56 -16.89
CA ASN A 67 -14.74 9.63 -17.76
C ASN A 67 -15.06 10.30 -19.11
N ASN A 68 -14.87 9.57 -20.21
CA ASN A 68 -15.10 10.08 -21.56
C ASN A 68 -16.54 10.61 -21.77
N GLY A 69 -17.55 10.03 -21.11
CA GLY A 69 -18.93 10.52 -21.15
C GLY A 69 -19.17 11.84 -20.41
N ALA A 70 -18.17 12.32 -19.67
CA ALA A 70 -18.22 13.63 -19.01
C ALA A 70 -17.41 14.71 -19.74
N VAL A 71 -16.64 14.33 -20.75
CA VAL A 71 -15.89 15.27 -21.60
C VAL A 71 -16.89 16.13 -22.39
N GLY A 72 -16.66 17.43 -22.39
CA GLY A 72 -17.55 18.39 -23.09
C GLY A 72 -18.73 18.92 -22.25
N LYS A 73 -18.91 18.49 -21.00
CA LYS A 73 -19.84 19.14 -20.07
C LYS A 73 -19.32 20.54 -19.73
N VAL A 74 -20.26 21.45 -19.44
CA VAL A 74 -19.92 22.86 -19.10
C VAL A 74 -18.97 22.96 -17.90
N THR A 75 -19.12 22.09 -16.91
CA THR A 75 -18.24 22.00 -15.74
C THR A 75 -17.95 20.52 -15.45
N PRO A 76 -16.96 19.93 -16.13
CA PRO A 76 -16.60 18.55 -15.87
C PRO A 76 -15.99 18.44 -14.46
N GLN A 77 -16.53 17.51 -13.66
CA GLN A 77 -16.05 17.27 -12.32
C GLN A 77 -16.00 15.77 -12.02
N ILE A 78 -14.98 15.34 -11.30
CA ILE A 78 -14.86 14.01 -10.73
C ILE A 78 -15.35 14.08 -9.30
N MET A 79 -16.22 13.16 -8.90
CA MET A 79 -16.68 13.06 -7.52
C MET A 79 -16.45 11.64 -6.99
N LEU A 80 -15.81 11.56 -5.84
CA LEU A 80 -15.64 10.34 -5.07
C LEU A 80 -16.25 10.54 -3.67
N GLU A 81 -17.21 9.70 -3.31
CA GLU A 81 -17.86 9.75 -2.00
C GLU A 81 -17.78 8.39 -1.33
N LEU A 82 -17.34 8.36 -0.09
CA LEU A 82 -17.17 7.14 0.70
C LEU A 82 -17.92 7.30 2.03
N ALA A 83 -18.87 6.42 2.29
CA ALA A 83 -19.51 6.29 3.59
C ALA A 83 -18.88 5.10 4.35
N PHE A 84 -18.50 5.35 5.59
CA PHE A 84 -17.88 4.33 6.43
C PHE A 84 -18.21 4.52 7.91
N ASP A 85 -18.18 3.41 8.65
CA ASP A 85 -18.20 3.42 10.10
C ASP A 85 -16.77 3.39 10.62
N GLY A 86 -16.45 4.29 11.52
CA GLY A 86 -15.15 4.37 12.17
C GLY A 86 -15.29 4.37 13.69
N VAL A 87 -14.18 4.15 14.40
CA VAL A 87 -14.15 4.17 15.86
C VAL A 87 -13.32 5.35 16.33
N VAL A 88 -13.93 6.22 17.15
CA VAL A 88 -13.22 7.31 17.81
C VAL A 88 -13.52 7.21 19.31
N LEU A 89 -12.45 7.16 20.13
CA LEU A 89 -12.56 7.02 21.58
C LEU A 89 -13.46 5.86 22.03
N GLY A 90 -13.40 4.73 21.31
CA GLY A 90 -14.18 3.53 21.62
C GLY A 90 -15.64 3.57 21.16
N GLN A 91 -16.11 4.65 20.58
CA GLN A 91 -17.47 4.79 20.04
C GLN A 91 -17.46 4.68 18.52
N THR A 92 -18.38 3.87 17.99
CA THR A 92 -18.59 3.77 16.53
C THR A 92 -19.35 5.00 16.04
N GLN A 93 -18.82 5.66 15.03
CA GLN A 93 -19.41 6.83 14.41
C GLN A 93 -19.50 6.64 12.90
N LYS A 94 -20.51 7.26 12.28
CA LYS A 94 -20.72 7.23 10.83
C LYS A 94 -20.09 8.45 10.19
N TYR A 95 -19.35 8.20 9.13
CA TYR A 95 -18.68 9.22 8.35
C TYR A 95 -19.11 9.16 6.90
N MET A 96 -19.25 10.33 6.28
CA MET A 96 -19.42 10.48 4.84
C MET A 96 -18.37 11.46 4.33
N LEU A 97 -17.38 10.94 3.61
CA LEU A 97 -16.29 11.70 3.03
C LEU A 97 -16.53 11.85 1.53
N ARG A 98 -16.59 13.08 1.05
CA ARG A 98 -16.73 13.40 -0.36
C ARG A 98 -15.55 14.25 -0.82
N ARG A 99 -14.96 13.86 -1.93
CA ARG A 99 -13.95 14.64 -2.64
C ARG A 99 -14.44 14.95 -4.03
N THR A 100 -14.32 16.20 -4.42
CA THR A 100 -14.70 16.68 -5.75
C THR A 100 -13.51 17.39 -6.37
N TYR A 101 -13.24 17.03 -7.61
CA TYR A 101 -12.16 17.62 -8.40
C TYR A 101 -12.75 18.26 -9.64
N ALA A 102 -12.34 19.49 -9.91
CA ALA A 102 -12.76 20.26 -11.07
C ALA A 102 -11.60 21.10 -11.59
N LEU A 103 -11.74 21.65 -12.79
CA LEU A 103 -10.83 22.68 -13.30
C LEU A 103 -11.34 24.05 -12.94
N ASN A 104 -10.46 24.93 -12.45
CA ASN A 104 -10.79 26.34 -12.28
C ASN A 104 -10.77 27.07 -13.66
N PRO A 105 -11.20 28.34 -13.73
CA PRO A 105 -11.15 29.11 -14.98
C PRO A 105 -9.76 29.25 -15.61
N SER A 106 -8.69 29.00 -14.85
CA SER A 106 -7.31 29.00 -15.32
C SER A 106 -6.80 27.57 -15.64
N ASP A 107 -7.70 26.61 -15.87
CA ASP A 107 -7.39 25.22 -16.22
C ASP A 107 -6.53 24.48 -15.17
N LYS A 108 -6.50 24.95 -13.93
CA LYS A 108 -5.78 24.27 -12.84
C LYS A 108 -6.75 23.37 -12.07
N PRO A 109 -6.33 22.13 -11.74
CA PRO A 109 -7.12 21.25 -10.90
C PRO A 109 -7.35 21.86 -9.50
N VAL A 110 -8.60 21.83 -9.05
CA VAL A 110 -9.01 22.24 -7.71
C VAL A 110 -9.73 21.10 -7.02
N GLU A 111 -9.40 20.91 -5.76
CA GLU A 111 -10.04 19.91 -4.90
C GLU A 111 -10.95 20.60 -3.89
N SER A 112 -12.11 20.00 -3.65
CA SER A 112 -13.00 20.31 -2.52
C SER A 112 -13.30 19.04 -1.75
N VAL A 113 -13.14 19.10 -0.45
CA VAL A 113 -13.35 17.96 0.46
C VAL A 113 -14.41 18.31 1.47
N THR A 114 -15.37 17.42 1.64
CA THR A 114 -16.44 17.53 2.63
C THR A 114 -16.47 16.24 3.45
N LEU A 115 -16.29 16.35 4.76
CA LEU A 115 -16.48 15.26 5.70
C LEU A 115 -17.66 15.56 6.60
N ASN A 116 -18.66 14.70 6.58
CA ASN A 116 -19.82 14.77 7.47
C ASN A 116 -19.68 13.70 8.57
N MET A 117 -19.87 14.10 9.81
CA MET A 117 -19.80 13.26 10.99
C MET A 117 -20.92 13.65 11.96
N ASN A 118 -21.96 12.83 12.10
CA ASN A 118 -23.08 13.04 13.05
C ASN A 118 -23.67 14.45 13.00
N GLY A 119 -23.86 15.01 11.80
CA GLY A 119 -24.39 16.36 11.61
C GLY A 119 -23.36 17.48 11.61
N ASN A 120 -22.13 17.23 12.05
CA ASN A 120 -21.03 18.17 11.91
C ASN A 120 -20.39 18.01 10.53
N THR A 121 -20.19 19.11 9.83
CA THR A 121 -19.61 19.11 8.49
C THR A 121 -18.30 19.89 8.48
N PHE A 122 -17.23 19.24 8.07
CA PHE A 122 -15.94 19.87 7.81
C PHE A 122 -15.77 20.01 6.31
N VAL A 123 -15.49 21.23 5.86
CA VAL A 123 -15.27 21.51 4.44
C VAL A 123 -13.96 22.23 4.28
N TYR A 124 -13.15 21.76 3.32
CA TYR A 124 -11.99 22.51 2.87
C TYR A 124 -11.78 22.33 1.36
N GLY A 125 -11.07 23.26 0.75
CA GLY A 125 -10.77 23.21 -0.68
C GLY A 125 -9.64 24.15 -1.05
N THR A 126 -9.09 23.93 -2.25
CA THR A 126 -7.99 24.73 -2.80
C THR A 126 -8.34 26.22 -2.95
N ALA A 127 -9.61 26.57 -3.04
CA ALA A 127 -10.08 27.95 -3.15
C ALA A 127 -10.24 28.68 -1.80
N MET A 128 -10.05 27.99 -0.66
CA MET A 128 -10.21 28.59 0.67
C MET A 128 -8.92 29.30 1.13
N PRO A 129 -9.04 30.32 2.02
CA PRO A 129 -7.90 30.94 2.68
C PRO A 129 -7.04 29.91 3.43
N LEU A 130 -5.71 30.05 3.34
CA LEU A 130 -4.74 29.06 3.86
C LEU A 130 -4.98 28.67 5.33
N GLN A 131 -5.27 29.64 6.20
CA GLN A 131 -5.45 29.34 7.63
C GLN A 131 -6.71 28.51 7.91
N GLN A 132 -7.84 28.85 7.29
CA GLN A 132 -9.09 28.12 7.47
C GLN A 132 -9.01 26.72 6.83
N ARG A 133 -8.36 26.65 5.68
CA ARG A 133 -8.07 25.38 5.00
C ARG A 133 -7.24 24.45 5.87
N ALA A 134 -6.14 24.94 6.43
CA ALA A 134 -5.22 24.15 7.24
C ALA A 134 -5.90 23.52 8.46
N MET A 135 -6.76 24.27 9.16
CA MET A 135 -7.51 23.74 10.30
C MET A 135 -8.48 22.65 9.91
N ALA A 136 -9.28 22.87 8.87
CA ALA A 136 -10.27 21.88 8.42
C ALA A 136 -9.60 20.63 7.84
N GLU A 137 -8.53 20.81 7.06
CA GLU A 137 -7.71 19.73 6.50
C GLU A 137 -7.06 18.90 7.62
N GLN A 138 -6.53 19.53 8.65
CA GLN A 138 -5.95 18.83 9.80
C GLN A 138 -6.99 17.98 10.53
N GLN A 139 -8.21 18.49 10.73
CA GLN A 139 -9.29 17.73 11.37
C GLN A 139 -9.72 16.52 10.52
N VAL A 140 -9.90 16.70 9.23
CA VAL A 140 -10.26 15.61 8.30
C VAL A 140 -9.14 14.56 8.28
N ASN A 141 -7.88 14.97 8.14
CA ASN A 141 -6.74 14.07 8.14
C ASN A 141 -6.58 13.31 9.47
N LYS A 142 -6.85 13.97 10.61
CA LYS A 142 -6.83 13.32 11.92
C LYS A 142 -7.87 12.20 12.02
N ILE A 143 -9.08 12.43 11.48
CA ILE A 143 -10.14 11.42 11.46
C ILE A 143 -9.76 10.26 10.54
N ILE A 144 -9.26 10.54 9.33
CA ILE A 144 -8.82 9.51 8.38
C ILE A 144 -7.68 8.68 9.00
N LYS A 145 -6.64 9.33 9.54
CA LYS A 145 -5.50 8.66 10.18
C LYS A 145 -5.91 7.82 11.39
N ALA A 146 -6.91 8.26 12.16
CA ALA A 146 -7.41 7.49 13.30
C ALA A 146 -8.15 6.22 12.89
N ASN A 147 -8.71 6.17 11.67
CA ASN A 147 -9.49 5.04 11.17
C ASN A 147 -8.70 4.13 10.23
N LEU A 148 -7.96 4.68 9.30
CA LEU A 148 -7.07 3.97 8.39
C LEU A 148 -5.93 4.92 7.97
N PRO A 149 -4.76 4.89 8.63
CA PRO A 149 -3.58 5.61 8.18
C PRO A 149 -3.17 5.18 6.76
N GLN A 150 -2.66 6.13 5.98
CA GLN A 150 -2.27 5.85 4.59
C GLN A 150 -1.17 4.79 4.52
N GLU A 151 -0.25 4.80 5.47
CA GLU A 151 0.85 3.85 5.61
C GLU A 151 0.36 2.41 5.79
N LEU A 152 -0.83 2.26 6.39
CA LEU A 152 -1.45 0.95 6.63
C LEU A 152 -2.42 0.55 5.53
N SER A 153 -2.81 1.48 4.65
CA SER A 153 -3.83 1.22 3.64
C SER A 153 -3.45 0.05 2.72
N GLN A 154 -2.19 -0.09 2.38
CA GLN A 154 -1.66 -1.16 1.54
C GLN A 154 -1.88 -2.59 2.09
N TYR A 155 -2.14 -2.74 3.40
CA TYR A 155 -2.42 -4.05 4.03
C TYR A 155 -3.90 -4.41 4.03
N PHE A 156 -4.75 -3.42 3.89
CA PHE A 156 -6.21 -3.57 3.92
C PHE A 156 -6.85 -3.30 2.56
N LEU A 157 -6.18 -2.48 1.76
CA LEU A 157 -6.60 -2.09 0.42
C LEU A 157 -5.46 -2.44 -0.53
N PHE A 158 -5.56 -3.57 -1.23
CA PHE A 158 -4.54 -4.03 -2.17
C PHE A 158 -5.18 -4.63 -3.42
N ASP A 159 -4.55 -4.42 -4.58
CA ASP A 159 -4.92 -5.04 -5.86
C ASP A 159 -4.21 -6.40 -6.00
N ALA A 160 -4.72 -7.25 -6.89
CA ALA A 160 -4.17 -8.58 -7.16
C ALA A 160 -2.69 -8.56 -7.58
N MET A 161 -2.25 -7.51 -8.29
CA MET A 161 -0.83 -7.35 -8.65
C MET A 161 0.04 -7.03 -7.43
N GLN A 162 -0.43 -6.16 -6.54
CA GLN A 162 0.28 -5.82 -5.30
C GLN A 162 0.31 -6.99 -4.31
N SER A 163 -0.73 -7.83 -4.30
CA SER A 163 -0.76 -9.01 -3.44
C SER A 163 0.35 -10.01 -3.75
N SER A 164 0.76 -10.14 -5.01
CA SER A 164 1.88 -11.02 -5.41
C SER A 164 3.24 -10.53 -4.92
N GLU A 165 3.42 -9.22 -4.78
CA GLU A 165 4.64 -8.62 -4.19
C GLU A 165 4.64 -8.70 -2.66
N LEU A 166 3.49 -8.50 -2.04
CA LEU A 166 3.32 -8.65 -0.59
C LEU A 166 3.54 -10.09 -0.11
N LEU A 167 3.24 -11.08 -0.95
CA LEU A 167 3.44 -12.50 -0.65
C LEU A 167 4.91 -12.95 -0.72
N LYS A 168 5.83 -12.11 -1.18
CA LYS A 168 7.27 -12.40 -1.06
C LYS A 168 7.64 -12.35 0.43
N GLU A 169 8.01 -13.50 0.99
CA GLU A 169 8.20 -13.73 2.44
C GLU A 169 9.01 -12.64 3.16
N ASN A 170 10.07 -12.13 2.52
CA ASN A 170 10.94 -11.14 3.13
C ASN A 170 10.35 -9.72 3.15
N VAL A 171 9.53 -9.37 2.16
CA VAL A 171 8.93 -8.03 2.05
C VAL A 171 7.80 -7.87 3.07
N PHE A 172 6.92 -8.87 3.19
CA PHE A 172 5.80 -8.84 4.13
C PHE A 172 6.27 -8.82 5.59
N ALA A 173 7.27 -9.63 5.93
CA ALA A 173 7.83 -9.66 7.28
C ALA A 173 8.49 -8.33 7.67
N GLN A 174 9.24 -7.71 6.75
CA GLN A 174 9.88 -6.42 6.98
C GLN A 174 8.85 -5.31 7.14
N ILE A 175 7.87 -5.26 6.27
CA ILE A 175 6.79 -4.26 6.30
C ILE A 175 5.96 -4.38 7.60
N ILE A 176 5.62 -5.60 8.04
CA ILE A 176 4.94 -5.79 9.33
C ILE A 176 5.83 -5.32 10.47
N LYS A 177 7.11 -5.68 10.47
CA LYS A 177 8.05 -5.27 11.50
C LYS A 177 8.15 -3.75 11.61
N ASP A 178 8.26 -3.06 10.48
CA ASP A 178 8.41 -1.60 10.45
C ASP A 178 7.11 -0.87 10.82
N ASN A 179 5.97 -1.48 10.55
CA ASN A 179 4.66 -0.87 10.80
C ASN A 179 3.90 -1.47 11.99
N ILE A 180 4.42 -2.50 12.66
CA ILE A 180 3.71 -3.17 13.78
C ILE A 180 3.37 -2.18 14.89
N GLN A 181 4.23 -1.19 15.14
CA GLN A 181 4.00 -0.14 16.13
C GLN A 181 2.77 0.71 15.78
N ASN A 182 2.59 1.00 14.48
CA ASN A 182 1.46 1.78 13.97
C ASN A 182 0.19 0.94 13.92
N VAL A 183 0.28 -0.31 13.42
CA VAL A 183 -0.85 -1.25 13.28
C VAL A 183 -1.47 -1.59 14.63
N MET A 184 -0.63 -1.86 15.62
CA MET A 184 -1.08 -2.26 16.97
C MET A 184 -1.41 -1.08 17.88
N GLY A 185 -1.26 0.16 17.37
CA GLY A 185 -1.48 1.37 18.17
C GLY A 185 -0.45 1.57 19.27
N PHE A 186 0.72 0.94 19.18
CA PHE A 186 1.80 1.03 20.17
C PHE A 186 2.34 2.45 20.33
N ASN A 187 2.09 3.35 19.39
CA ASN A 187 2.48 4.77 19.51
C ASN A 187 1.95 5.40 20.80
N LYS A 188 0.77 4.98 21.29
CA LYS A 188 0.22 5.44 22.58
C LYS A 188 1.07 4.95 23.74
N TYR A 189 1.57 3.72 23.68
CA TYR A 189 2.44 3.16 24.72
C TYR A 189 3.84 3.78 24.69
N ILE A 190 4.35 4.12 23.49
CA ILE A 190 5.62 4.85 23.35
C ILE A 190 5.49 6.25 23.96
N LEU A 191 4.39 6.97 23.66
CA LEU A 191 4.11 8.27 24.27
C LEU A 191 3.97 8.16 25.78
N LEU A 192 3.29 7.13 26.28
CA LEU A 192 3.15 6.88 27.72
C LEU A 192 4.51 6.55 28.35
N LYS A 193 5.32 5.73 27.69
CA LYS A 193 6.68 5.41 28.12
C LYS A 193 7.53 6.68 28.24
N ASN A 194 7.55 7.49 27.19
CA ASN A 194 8.32 8.75 27.17
C ASN A 194 7.84 9.72 28.26
N ALA A 195 6.53 9.82 28.47
CA ALA A 195 5.97 10.64 29.55
C ALA A 195 6.37 10.11 30.95
N ALA A 196 6.36 8.79 31.13
CA ALA A 196 6.77 8.15 32.37
C ALA A 196 8.28 8.34 32.65
N GLU A 197 9.12 8.23 31.61
CA GLU A 197 10.56 8.49 31.70
C GLU A 197 10.84 9.96 32.04
N HIS A 198 10.10 10.90 31.46
CA HIS A 198 10.21 12.32 31.79
C HIS A 198 9.82 12.58 33.25
N LEU A 199 8.73 12.04 33.72
CA LEU A 199 8.32 12.12 35.13
C LEU A 199 9.36 11.49 36.06
N GLN A 200 9.90 10.33 35.68
CA GLN A 200 10.95 9.67 36.44
C GLN A 200 12.21 10.56 36.56
N GLN A 201 12.62 11.23 35.49
CA GLN A 201 13.72 12.18 35.48
C GLN A 201 13.44 13.38 36.38
N GLU A 202 12.24 13.96 36.27
CA GLU A 202 11.82 15.09 37.10
C GLU A 202 11.80 14.73 38.59
N TRP A 203 11.32 13.53 38.93
CA TRP A 203 11.31 13.07 40.31
C TRP A 203 12.69 12.69 40.82
N ALA A 204 13.55 12.14 39.98
CA ALA A 204 14.93 11.85 40.33
C ALA A 204 15.71 13.15 40.64
N SER A 205 15.56 14.18 39.78
CA SER A 205 16.20 15.49 40.01
C SER A 205 15.71 16.15 41.31
N ARG A 206 14.44 16.04 41.65
CA ARG A 206 13.88 16.56 42.91
C ARG A 206 14.36 15.79 44.15
N ARG A 207 14.80 14.51 44.01
CA ARG A 207 15.32 13.68 45.10
C ARG A 207 16.79 13.90 45.40
N LEU A 208 17.53 14.57 44.51
CA LEU A 208 18.93 14.87 44.71
C LEU A 208 19.06 16.04 45.74
N GLU A 209 19.47 15.73 46.95
CA GLU A 209 19.64 16.71 48.05
C GLU A 209 20.87 17.62 47.84
N ALA A 210 21.84 17.15 47.03
CA ALA A 210 23.04 17.91 46.73
C ALA A 210 22.91 18.68 45.42
N GLN A 211 23.05 19.98 45.43
CA GLN A 211 22.94 20.91 44.27
C GLN A 211 23.87 20.50 43.11
N LYS A 212 25.08 20.02 43.42
CA LYS A 212 26.06 19.57 42.45
C LYS A 212 25.61 18.31 41.69
N GLU A 213 25.03 17.31 42.39
CA GLU A 213 24.53 16.08 41.78
C GLU A 213 23.29 16.34 40.93
N ALA A 214 22.44 17.30 41.33
CA ALA A 214 21.30 17.75 40.55
C ALA A 214 21.72 18.47 39.27
N GLU A 215 22.74 19.32 39.31
CA GLU A 215 23.29 20.02 38.14
C GLU A 215 23.94 19.04 37.16
N GLU A 216 24.73 18.07 37.66
CA GLU A 216 25.35 17.03 36.84
C GLU A 216 24.30 16.14 36.16
N TYR A 217 23.28 15.69 36.92
CA TYR A 217 22.17 14.93 36.38
C TYR A 217 21.39 15.69 35.31
N ASN A 218 21.09 16.97 35.55
CA ASN A 218 20.39 17.81 34.55
C ASN A 218 21.26 18.02 33.30
N GLY A 219 22.57 18.20 33.45
CA GLY A 219 23.49 18.27 32.31
C GLY A 219 23.53 17.00 31.47
N LEU A 220 23.50 15.82 32.10
CA LEU A 220 23.42 14.55 31.40
C LEU A 220 22.06 14.35 30.70
N CYS A 221 20.99 14.81 31.32
CA CYS A 221 19.65 14.78 30.72
C CYS A 221 19.58 15.71 29.47
N GLU A 222 20.20 16.89 29.54
CA GLU A 222 20.27 17.81 28.40
C GLU A 222 21.11 17.24 27.26
N GLN A 223 22.26 16.65 27.54
CA GLN A 223 23.08 15.96 26.55
C GLN A 223 22.29 14.81 25.88
N ARG A 224 21.58 14.01 26.65
CA ARG A 224 20.73 12.93 26.10
C ARG A 224 19.64 13.49 25.18
N ASN A 225 18.99 14.56 25.57
CA ASN A 225 17.94 15.16 24.77
C ASN A 225 18.49 15.73 23.45
N ASN A 226 19.66 16.38 23.51
CA ASN A 226 20.36 16.87 22.32
C ASN A 226 20.74 15.72 21.36
N MET A 227 21.21 14.59 21.89
CA MET A 227 21.49 13.40 21.07
C MET A 227 20.22 12.81 20.43
N ILE A 228 19.10 12.83 21.13
CA ILE A 228 17.80 12.39 20.58
C ILE A 228 17.34 13.34 19.47
N GLU A 229 17.50 14.64 19.64
CA GLU A 229 17.17 15.62 18.59
C GLU A 229 18.06 15.48 17.36
N GLU A 230 19.35 15.20 17.57
CA GLU A 230 20.29 14.93 16.48
C GLU A 230 19.95 13.65 15.75
N GLN A 231 19.58 12.60 16.48
CA GLN A 231 19.09 11.35 15.90
C GLN A 231 17.83 11.55 15.07
N ASN A 232 16.88 12.33 15.56
CA ASN A 232 15.65 12.65 14.83
C ASN A 232 15.95 13.46 13.55
N ARG A 233 16.86 14.43 13.60
CA ARG A 233 17.32 15.16 12.41
C ARG A 233 17.97 14.23 11.38
N ASN A 234 18.80 13.30 11.83
CA ASN A 234 19.44 12.34 10.95
C ASN A 234 18.40 11.41 10.28
N ILE A 235 17.35 11.01 11.00
CA ILE A 235 16.22 10.23 10.44
C ILE A 235 15.47 11.05 9.37
N GLU A 236 15.21 12.34 9.65
CA GLU A 236 14.54 13.21 8.67
C GLU A 236 15.41 13.45 7.42
N GLU A 237 16.73 13.54 7.58
CA GLU A 237 17.65 13.66 6.45
C GLU A 237 17.72 12.36 5.64
N GLN A 238 17.74 11.22 6.30
CA GLN A 238 17.62 9.91 5.63
C GLN A 238 16.35 9.82 4.81
N ASP A 239 15.21 10.23 5.36
CA ASP A 239 13.94 10.23 4.64
C ASP A 239 13.96 11.16 3.40
N LYS A 240 14.60 12.31 3.50
CA LYS A 240 14.80 13.20 2.35
C LYS A 240 15.67 12.57 1.28
N ILE A 241 16.77 11.91 1.67
CA ILE A 241 17.67 11.21 0.76
C ILE A 241 16.94 10.05 0.08
N TYR A 242 16.13 9.27 0.80
CA TYR A 242 15.33 8.20 0.22
C TYR A 242 14.32 8.72 -0.80
N LYS A 243 13.62 9.82 -0.50
CA LYS A 243 12.70 10.46 -1.45
C LYS A 243 13.42 10.96 -2.70
N TYR A 244 14.61 11.53 -2.52
CA TYR A 244 15.45 11.99 -3.62
C TYR A 244 15.97 10.83 -4.47
N LEU A 245 16.41 9.73 -3.86
CA LEU A 245 16.80 8.52 -4.57
C LEU A 245 15.64 7.93 -5.37
N THR A 246 14.44 7.92 -4.80
CA THR A 246 13.24 7.45 -5.51
C THR A 246 12.92 8.31 -6.72
N SER A 247 13.03 9.65 -6.60
CA SER A 247 12.81 10.56 -7.73
C SER A 247 13.85 10.40 -8.84
N ILE A 248 15.14 10.22 -8.47
CA ILE A 248 16.20 9.95 -9.45
C ILE A 248 15.97 8.61 -10.12
N GLN A 249 15.55 7.59 -9.38
CA GLN A 249 15.25 6.29 -9.96
C GLN A 249 14.09 6.38 -10.96
N GLU A 250 13.03 7.13 -10.63
CA GLU A 250 11.92 7.39 -11.56
C GLU A 250 12.38 8.16 -12.82
N GLU A 251 13.24 9.18 -12.66
CA GLU A 251 13.83 9.91 -13.78
C GLU A 251 14.75 9.03 -14.65
N TYR A 252 15.55 8.18 -14.00
CA TYR A 252 16.41 7.22 -14.69
C TYR A 252 15.59 6.22 -15.49
N ASP A 253 14.53 5.66 -14.91
CA ASP A 253 13.65 4.70 -15.56
C ASP A 253 12.88 5.37 -16.72
N ALA A 254 12.42 6.62 -16.55
CA ALA A 254 11.81 7.42 -17.61
C ALA A 254 12.80 7.76 -18.72
N ALA A 255 14.05 8.13 -18.39
CA ALA A 255 15.12 8.39 -19.35
C ALA A 255 15.51 7.11 -20.11
N LYS A 256 15.53 5.96 -19.44
CA LYS A 256 15.78 4.65 -20.04
C LYS A 256 14.68 4.23 -20.99
N GLU A 257 13.41 4.54 -20.69
CA GLU A 257 12.30 4.35 -21.61
C GLU A 257 12.36 5.30 -22.81
N GLY A 258 12.69 6.59 -22.58
CA GLY A 258 12.87 7.58 -23.64
C GLY A 258 14.09 7.31 -24.54
N ALA A 259 15.15 6.71 -23.98
CA ALA A 259 16.37 6.37 -24.70
C ALA A 259 16.25 5.12 -25.61
N LYS A 260 15.11 4.42 -25.62
CA LYS A 260 14.81 3.32 -26.55
C LYS A 260 14.80 3.73 -28.03
N SER A 261 15.00 5.02 -28.34
CA SER A 261 15.03 5.55 -29.72
C SER A 261 16.44 5.81 -30.29
N SER A 262 17.52 5.51 -29.56
CA SER A 262 18.90 5.73 -30.04
C SER A 262 19.53 4.44 -30.59
N ALA A 263 20.27 4.57 -31.69
CA ALA A 263 20.91 3.46 -32.42
C ALA A 263 21.82 2.59 -31.57
N GLU A 264 22.36 3.11 -30.47
CA GLU A 264 23.21 2.39 -29.53
C GLU A 264 22.41 1.44 -28.63
N ILE A 265 21.15 1.79 -28.35
CA ILE A 265 20.21 0.98 -27.57
C ILE A 265 19.59 -0.09 -28.45
N THR A 266 19.35 0.18 -29.72
CA THR A 266 18.91 -0.83 -30.68
C THR A 266 19.92 -1.98 -30.72
N ARG A 267 21.23 -1.70 -30.70
CA ARG A 267 22.27 -2.73 -30.63
C ARG A 267 22.27 -3.51 -29.30
N LYS A 268 21.98 -2.82 -28.18
CA LYS A 268 21.84 -3.53 -26.87
C LYS A 268 20.56 -4.34 -26.80
N ILE A 269 19.48 -3.85 -27.41
CA ILE A 269 18.24 -4.61 -27.54
C ILE A 269 18.46 -5.85 -28.38
N GLU A 270 19.10 -5.73 -29.55
CA GLU A 270 19.44 -6.87 -30.40
C GLU A 270 20.33 -7.89 -29.69
N ALA A 271 21.30 -7.44 -28.88
CA ALA A 271 22.13 -8.34 -28.09
C ALA A 271 21.33 -9.05 -26.98
N LEU A 272 20.44 -8.31 -26.28
CA LEU A 272 19.56 -8.90 -25.25
C LEU A 272 18.51 -9.83 -25.86
N GLU A 273 17.99 -9.51 -27.03
CA GLU A 273 17.08 -10.39 -27.77
C GLU A 273 17.79 -11.68 -28.22
N ALA A 274 19.06 -11.59 -28.61
CA ALA A 274 19.88 -12.77 -28.90
C ALA A 274 20.11 -13.63 -27.63
N ASP A 275 20.40 -13.00 -26.51
CA ASP A 275 20.57 -13.70 -25.22
C ASP A 275 19.25 -14.32 -24.74
N ILE A 276 18.13 -13.62 -24.89
CA ILE A 276 16.78 -14.16 -24.59
C ILE A 276 16.49 -15.35 -25.48
N LYS A 277 16.79 -15.26 -26.78
CA LYS A 277 16.61 -16.38 -27.70
C LYS A 277 17.46 -17.57 -27.32
N GLN A 278 18.74 -17.34 -27.00
CA GLN A 278 19.66 -18.41 -26.57
C GLN A 278 19.17 -19.06 -25.26
N THR A 279 18.68 -18.25 -24.32
CA THR A 279 18.13 -18.74 -23.04
C THR A 279 16.84 -19.51 -23.28
N HIS A 280 16.00 -19.05 -24.20
CA HIS A 280 14.77 -19.73 -24.59
C HIS A 280 15.07 -21.10 -25.24
N ASP A 281 16.06 -21.15 -26.15
CA ASP A 281 16.50 -22.37 -26.79
C ASP A 281 17.09 -23.35 -25.77
N MET A 282 17.86 -22.85 -24.77
CA MET A 282 18.32 -23.67 -23.67
C MET A 282 17.17 -24.19 -22.81
N ALA A 283 16.20 -23.34 -22.49
CA ALA A 283 15.01 -23.73 -21.73
C ALA A 283 14.17 -24.79 -22.46
N GLN A 284 14.05 -24.67 -23.78
CA GLN A 284 13.42 -25.69 -24.61
C GLN A 284 14.19 -27.04 -24.55
N ARG A 285 15.51 -27.00 -24.70
CA ARG A 285 16.36 -28.21 -24.57
C ARG A 285 16.24 -28.85 -23.20
N TYR A 286 16.23 -28.04 -22.13
CA TYR A 286 16.03 -28.59 -20.79
C TYR A 286 14.61 -29.14 -20.60
N ASN A 287 13.59 -28.52 -21.17
CA ASN A 287 12.24 -29.06 -21.16
C ASN A 287 12.11 -30.37 -21.94
N GLU A 288 12.77 -30.48 -23.08
CA GLU A 288 12.86 -31.76 -23.84
C GLU A 288 13.60 -32.84 -23.07
N GLN A 289 14.71 -32.49 -22.42
CA GLN A 289 15.44 -33.41 -21.54
C GLN A 289 14.60 -33.82 -20.34
N LEU A 290 13.87 -32.88 -19.74
CA LEU A 290 12.99 -33.14 -18.62
C LEU A 290 11.81 -34.02 -19.03
N LYS A 291 11.28 -33.80 -20.23
CA LYS A 291 10.24 -34.65 -20.82
C LYS A 291 10.77 -36.08 -21.07
N GLN A 292 11.99 -36.20 -21.63
CA GLN A 292 12.62 -37.51 -21.78
C GLN A 292 12.85 -38.21 -20.43
N VAL A 293 13.29 -37.47 -19.41
CA VAL A 293 13.42 -38.02 -18.05
C VAL A 293 12.06 -38.44 -17.51
N VAL A 294 11.01 -37.64 -17.68
CA VAL A 294 9.66 -38.00 -17.26
C VAL A 294 9.14 -39.21 -18.03
N ASP A 295 9.29 -39.23 -19.35
CA ASP A 295 8.88 -40.36 -20.20
C ASP A 295 9.61 -41.65 -19.85
N THR A 296 10.86 -41.55 -19.37
CA THR A 296 11.64 -42.69 -18.91
C THR A 296 11.54 -42.96 -17.40
N LEU A 297 10.81 -42.13 -16.68
CA LEU A 297 10.68 -42.20 -15.22
C LEU A 297 10.04 -43.52 -14.78
N GLU A 298 9.03 -44.00 -15.56
CA GLU A 298 8.41 -45.28 -15.32
C GLU A 298 9.42 -46.44 -15.44
N ILE A 299 10.29 -46.39 -16.46
CA ILE A 299 11.31 -47.43 -16.69
C ILE A 299 12.43 -47.34 -15.66
N ASN A 300 12.90 -46.10 -15.33
CA ASN A 300 14.09 -45.92 -14.52
C ASN A 300 13.82 -45.87 -13.01
N VAL A 301 12.61 -45.49 -12.60
CA VAL A 301 12.27 -45.32 -11.18
C VAL A 301 11.15 -46.23 -10.74
N PHE A 302 10.03 -46.29 -11.51
CA PHE A 302 8.87 -47.11 -11.12
C PHE A 302 9.07 -48.60 -11.47
N PHE A 303 9.61 -48.90 -12.63
CA PHE A 303 9.84 -50.26 -13.03
C PHE A 303 10.78 -51.05 -12.11
N PRO A 304 11.96 -50.52 -11.71
CA PRO A 304 12.80 -51.18 -10.73
C PRO A 304 12.14 -51.35 -9.37
N LYS A 305 11.36 -50.33 -8.91
CA LYS A 305 10.62 -50.44 -7.64
C LYS A 305 9.51 -51.49 -7.72
N LEU A 306 8.78 -51.52 -8.83
CA LEU A 306 7.73 -52.52 -9.07
C LEU A 306 8.33 -53.91 -9.15
N ALA A 307 9.42 -54.05 -9.88
CA ALA A 307 10.16 -55.33 -10.00
C ALA A 307 10.68 -55.80 -8.64
N LEU A 308 11.20 -54.91 -7.81
CA LEU A 308 11.61 -55.22 -6.44
C LEU A 308 10.40 -55.62 -5.56
N GLY A 309 9.27 -54.89 -5.69
CA GLY A 309 8.03 -55.23 -5.00
C GLY A 309 7.50 -56.62 -5.35
N ILE A 310 7.45 -56.92 -6.66
CA ILE A 310 7.02 -58.23 -7.18
C ILE A 310 8.02 -59.33 -6.76
N SER A 311 9.32 -59.05 -6.84
CA SER A 311 10.38 -59.99 -6.41
C SER A 311 10.23 -60.31 -4.92
N ASN A 312 9.98 -59.32 -4.09
CA ASN A 312 9.80 -59.51 -2.65
C ASN A 312 8.51 -60.32 -2.37
N GLU A 313 7.43 -60.05 -3.11
CA GLU A 313 6.17 -60.75 -2.96
C GLU A 313 6.28 -62.21 -3.42
N ILE A 314 6.97 -62.48 -4.52
CA ILE A 314 7.27 -63.83 -4.99
C ILE A 314 8.15 -64.58 -3.96
N ASN A 315 9.14 -63.90 -3.40
CA ASN A 315 10.03 -64.47 -2.39
C ASN A 315 9.25 -64.82 -1.09
N ASP A 316 8.31 -63.93 -0.73
CA ASP A 316 7.45 -64.13 0.47
C ASP A 316 6.48 -65.31 0.25
N LEU A 317 5.91 -65.42 -0.97
CA LEU A 317 5.07 -66.56 -1.36
C LEU A 317 5.88 -67.87 -1.40
N TYR A 318 7.13 -67.82 -1.90
CA TYR A 318 8.02 -68.96 -1.90
C TYR A 318 8.38 -69.41 -0.48
N VAL A 319 8.71 -68.49 0.39
CA VAL A 319 8.97 -68.75 1.83
C VAL A 319 7.74 -69.34 2.54
N ARG A 320 6.53 -68.88 2.16
CA ARG A 320 5.24 -69.42 2.69
C ARG A 320 4.82 -70.74 2.04
N LYS A 321 5.63 -71.31 1.10
CA LYS A 321 5.31 -72.51 0.36
C LYS A 321 3.97 -72.48 -0.36
N MET A 322 3.61 -71.31 -0.90
CA MET A 322 2.40 -71.10 -1.69
C MET A 322 2.69 -71.02 -3.19
N LEU A 323 3.93 -71.14 -3.60
CA LEU A 323 4.45 -71.33 -4.95
C LEU A 323 5.38 -72.52 -5.00
#